data_c05d789f7d4b27ddaa6ab1a208dd2898
#
_entry.id   c05d789f7d4b27ddaa6ab1a208dd2898
#
_cell.length_a   1.000
_cell.length_b   1.000
_cell.length_c   1.000
_cell.angle_alpha   90.00
_cell.angle_beta   90.00
_cell.angle_gamma   90.00
#
_symmetry.space_group_name_H-M   'P 1'
#
loop_
_entity.id
_entity.type
_entity.pdbx_description
1 polymer ?
#
loop_
_entity_poly.entity_id
_entity_poly.type
_entity_poly.pdbx_seq_one_letter_code
_entity_poly.pdbx_strand_id
1 'polypeptide(L)'
;MPNILTLETNKYAIKIENFEGPLDLLCHLIDKNKMNINDIKLSEITDQYIEYINKMEEMNLEVTSEFLVMASTLIYLKSKSLLPSDNEESEEISEEELLRRIIEYKKYKEITKTLKSMYEENSVRF
;
A
#
# COMPACT_ATOMS: atom_id res chain seq x y z
N MET A 1 29.41 4.19 -16.52
CA MET A 1 29.00 5.51 -16.11
C MET A 1 27.51 5.64 -16.01
N PRO A 2 27.03 5.95 -14.86
CA PRO A 2 25.59 6.10 -14.73
C PRO A 2 25.18 7.36 -15.45
N ASN A 3 24.23 7.23 -16.32
CA ASN A 3 23.68 8.40 -16.97
C ASN A 3 22.49 8.86 -16.12
N ILE A 4 21.80 9.87 -16.60
CA ILE A 4 20.70 10.44 -15.85
C ILE A 4 19.59 9.42 -15.60
N LEU A 5 19.34 8.57 -16.59
CA LEU A 5 18.31 7.55 -16.44
C LEU A 5 18.66 6.56 -15.33
N THR A 6 19.94 6.18 -15.26
CA THR A 6 20.35 5.26 -14.21
C THR A 6 20.19 5.89 -12.83
N LEU A 7 20.55 7.16 -12.71
CA LEU A 7 20.39 7.86 -11.44
C LEU A 7 18.92 7.98 -11.06
N GLU A 8 18.09 8.28 -12.03
CA GLU A 8 16.66 8.38 -11.75
C GLU A 8 16.11 7.03 -11.34
N THR A 9 16.53 5.97 -12.00
CA THR A 9 16.09 4.63 -11.65
C THR A 9 16.51 4.28 -10.24
N ASN A 10 17.74 4.60 -9.87
CA ASN A 10 18.21 4.34 -8.53
C ASN A 10 17.42 5.14 -7.50
N LYS A 11 17.08 6.37 -7.84
CA LYS A 11 16.30 7.20 -6.95
C LYS A 11 14.93 6.59 -6.71
N TYR A 12 14.30 6.08 -7.76
CA TYR A 12 13.01 5.42 -7.62
C TYR A 12 13.16 4.12 -6.85
N ALA A 13 14.25 3.39 -7.08
CA ALA A 13 14.46 2.14 -6.38
C ALA A 13 14.60 2.36 -4.88
N ILE A 14 15.20 3.47 -4.49
CA ILE A 14 15.30 3.79 -3.08
C ILE A 14 13.93 4.06 -2.49
N LYS A 15 13.05 4.70 -3.28
CA LYS A 15 11.73 5.03 -2.80
C LYS A 15 10.75 3.88 -2.93
N ILE A 16 10.95 3.00 -3.90
CA ILE A 16 10.05 1.89 -4.11
C ILE A 16 10.60 0.73 -3.31
N GLU A 17 10.01 0.50 -2.16
CA GLU A 17 10.46 -0.54 -1.29
C GLU A 17 9.75 -1.84 -1.60
N ASN A 18 10.30 -2.92 -1.11
CA ASN A 18 9.64 -4.20 -1.26
C ASN A 18 8.56 -4.27 -0.19
N PHE A 19 7.34 -4.27 -0.62
CA PHE A 19 6.22 -4.37 0.29
C PHE A 19 5.79 -5.81 0.43
N GLU A 20 5.38 -6.18 1.63
CA GLU A 20 4.95 -7.53 1.90
C GLU A 20 3.65 -7.86 1.20
N GLY A 21 2.90 -6.87 0.81
CA GLY A 21 1.66 -7.07 0.11
C GLY A 21 0.96 -5.75 -0.09
N PRO A 22 -0.24 -5.79 -0.68
CA PRO A 22 -0.95 -4.54 -1.00
C PRO A 22 -1.36 -3.74 0.23
N LEU A 23 -1.64 -4.39 1.36
CA LEU A 23 -1.98 -3.63 2.55
C LEU A 23 -0.79 -2.84 3.05
N ASP A 24 0.41 -3.41 2.92
CA ASP A 24 1.62 -2.72 3.30
C ASP A 24 1.82 -1.47 2.44
N LEU A 25 1.60 -1.61 1.14
CA LEU A 25 1.72 -0.49 0.22
C LEU A 25 0.69 0.58 0.54
N LEU A 26 -0.54 0.18 0.85
CA LEU A 26 -1.57 1.16 1.20
C LEU A 26 -1.22 1.91 2.48
N CYS A 27 -0.69 1.22 3.48
CA CYS A 27 -0.25 1.89 4.69
C CYS A 27 0.82 2.93 4.38
N HIS A 28 1.75 2.56 3.52
CA HIS A 28 2.81 3.48 3.13
C HIS A 28 2.25 4.73 2.45
N LEU A 29 1.30 4.54 1.55
CA LEU A 29 0.71 5.67 0.84
C LEU A 29 -0.10 6.58 1.77
N ILE A 30 -0.81 5.97 2.71
CA ILE A 30 -1.57 6.74 3.68
C ILE A 30 -0.63 7.58 4.54
N ASP A 31 0.46 6.98 4.99
CA ASP A 31 1.44 7.70 5.79
C ASP A 31 2.12 8.79 4.98
N LYS A 32 2.45 8.48 3.73
CA LYS A 32 3.13 9.43 2.88
C LYS A 32 2.28 10.66 2.63
N ASN A 33 0.97 10.47 2.52
CA ASN A 33 0.07 11.57 2.29
C ASN A 33 -0.41 12.22 3.59
N LYS A 34 0.09 11.73 4.72
CA LYS A 34 -0.27 12.30 6.02
C LYS A 34 -1.77 12.33 6.25
N MET A 35 -2.43 11.29 5.80
CA MET A 35 -3.87 11.21 5.96
C MET A 35 -4.23 10.73 7.35
N ASN A 36 -5.29 11.30 7.89
CA ASN A 36 -5.79 10.88 9.17
C ASN A 36 -6.58 9.60 8.95
N ILE A 37 -6.24 8.55 9.69
CA ILE A 37 -6.83 7.26 9.48
C ILE A 37 -8.34 7.27 9.62
N ASN A 38 -8.89 8.23 10.33
CA ASN A 38 -10.33 8.32 10.52
C ASN A 38 -11.03 9.04 9.37
N ASP A 39 -10.27 9.75 8.54
CA ASP A 39 -10.85 10.49 7.45
C ASP A 39 -10.31 10.08 6.09
N ILE A 40 -9.75 8.89 6.00
CA ILE A 40 -9.17 8.43 4.76
C ILE A 40 -10.23 8.12 3.73
N LYS A 41 -10.03 8.63 2.54
CA LYS A 41 -10.83 8.25 1.40
C LYS A 41 -9.94 7.48 0.46
N LEU A 42 -10.20 6.19 0.33
CA LEU A 42 -9.36 5.33 -0.48
C LEU A 42 -9.37 5.76 -1.95
N SER A 43 -10.45 6.42 -2.39
CA SER A 43 -10.48 6.89 -3.76
C SER A 43 -9.37 7.91 -4.04
N GLU A 44 -8.89 8.60 -3.01
CA GLU A 44 -7.86 9.60 -3.20
C GLU A 44 -6.47 9.01 -3.39
N ILE A 45 -6.26 7.80 -2.91
CA ILE A 45 -4.95 7.17 -3.07
C ILE A 45 -4.94 6.11 -4.15
N THR A 46 -6.08 5.87 -4.80
CA THR A 46 -6.16 4.86 -5.83
C THR A 46 -5.18 5.12 -6.97
N ASP A 47 -5.15 6.35 -7.46
CA ASP A 47 -4.27 6.69 -8.57
C ASP A 47 -2.81 6.53 -8.18
N GLN A 48 -2.47 6.88 -6.95
CA GLN A 48 -1.10 6.72 -6.47
C GLN A 48 -0.73 5.25 -6.37
N TYR A 49 -1.68 4.42 -5.94
CA TYR A 49 -1.45 2.99 -5.85
C TYR A 49 -1.15 2.41 -7.23
N ILE A 50 -1.98 2.77 -8.21
CA ILE A 50 -1.79 2.30 -9.57
C ILE A 50 -0.44 2.76 -10.13
N GLU A 51 -0.10 4.02 -9.88
CA GLU A 51 1.16 4.55 -10.36
C GLU A 51 2.34 3.82 -9.74
N TYR A 52 2.23 3.48 -8.46
CA TYR A 52 3.29 2.77 -7.77
C TYR A 52 3.50 1.39 -8.37
N ILE A 53 2.40 0.69 -8.65
CA ILE A 53 2.49 -0.64 -9.25
C ILE A 53 3.10 -0.57 -10.65
N ASN A 54 2.73 0.45 -11.42
CA ASN A 54 3.30 0.62 -12.75
C ASN A 54 4.81 0.84 -12.66
N LYS A 55 5.25 1.60 -11.68
CA LYS A 55 6.69 1.81 -11.51
C LYS A 55 7.39 0.54 -11.09
N MET A 56 6.76 -0.26 -10.25
CA MET A 56 7.34 -1.54 -9.87
C MET A 56 7.54 -2.43 -11.10
N GLU A 57 6.56 -2.44 -11.98
CA GLU A 57 6.68 -3.21 -13.20
C GLU A 57 7.80 -2.69 -14.10
N GLU A 58 7.90 -1.38 -14.23
CA GLU A 58 8.94 -0.79 -15.06
C GLU A 58 10.33 -1.14 -14.54
N MET A 59 10.46 -1.33 -13.26
CA MET A 59 11.73 -1.64 -12.65
C MET A 59 11.94 -3.14 -12.50
N ASN A 60 11.10 -3.92 -13.14
CA ASN A 60 11.17 -5.38 -13.10
C ASN A 60 11.04 -5.96 -11.71
N LEU A 61 10.35 -5.26 -10.84
CA LEU A 61 10.02 -5.80 -9.55
C LEU A 61 8.78 -6.67 -9.69
N GLU A 62 8.73 -7.70 -8.89
CA GLU A 62 7.61 -8.63 -9.00
C GLU A 62 6.33 -8.02 -8.49
N VAL A 63 5.30 -8.03 -9.33
CA VAL A 63 3.98 -7.57 -8.95
C VAL A 63 3.10 -8.80 -8.92
N THR A 64 2.80 -9.26 -7.72
CA THR A 64 2.00 -10.48 -7.57
C THR A 64 0.53 -10.21 -7.86
N SER A 65 -0.23 -11.27 -8.01
CA SER A 65 -1.65 -11.14 -8.29
C SER A 65 -2.38 -10.42 -7.15
N GLU A 66 -1.87 -10.53 -5.93
CA GLU A 66 -2.50 -9.84 -4.80
C GLU A 66 -2.50 -8.32 -5.00
N PHE A 67 -1.42 -7.78 -5.53
CA PHE A 67 -1.36 -6.35 -5.82
C PHE A 67 -2.37 -5.96 -6.88
N LEU A 68 -2.55 -6.82 -7.88
CA LEU A 68 -3.48 -6.53 -8.96
C LEU A 68 -4.94 -6.64 -8.51
N VAL A 69 -5.22 -7.60 -7.64
CA VAL A 69 -6.57 -7.73 -7.10
C VAL A 69 -6.91 -6.49 -6.27
N MET A 70 -5.96 -6.01 -5.49
CA MET A 70 -6.19 -4.81 -4.71
C MET A 70 -6.41 -3.60 -5.62
N ALA A 71 -5.67 -3.51 -6.72
CA ALA A 71 -5.87 -2.42 -7.68
C ALA A 71 -7.31 -2.43 -8.18
N SER A 72 -7.82 -3.61 -8.53
CA SER A 72 -9.19 -3.73 -8.98
C SER A 72 -10.18 -3.29 -7.91
N THR A 73 -9.92 -3.68 -6.68
CA THR A 73 -10.79 -3.29 -5.57
C THR A 73 -10.81 -1.78 -5.40
N LEU A 74 -9.65 -1.14 -5.46
CA LEU A 74 -9.57 0.30 -5.30
C LEU A 74 -10.26 1.02 -6.45
N ILE A 75 -10.09 0.52 -7.66
CA ILE A 75 -10.75 1.12 -8.82
C ILE A 75 -12.27 0.99 -8.66
N TYR A 76 -12.71 -0.16 -8.19
CA TYR A 76 -14.13 -0.37 -7.97
C TYR A 76 -14.67 0.62 -6.93
N LEU A 77 -13.96 0.77 -5.82
CA LEU A 77 -14.40 1.68 -4.77
C LEU A 77 -14.40 3.13 -5.25
N LYS A 78 -13.41 3.50 -6.04
CA LYS A 78 -13.37 4.84 -6.58
C LYS A 78 -14.53 5.08 -7.52
N SER A 79 -14.81 4.13 -8.40
CA SER A 79 -15.92 4.25 -9.33
C SER A 79 -17.24 4.35 -8.59
N LYS A 80 -17.39 3.56 -7.54
CA LYS A 80 -18.63 3.59 -6.76
C LYS A 80 -18.81 4.93 -6.08
N SER A 81 -17.73 5.52 -5.60
CA SER A 81 -17.82 6.80 -4.91
C SER A 81 -18.19 7.94 -5.85
N LEU A 82 -17.95 7.77 -7.13
CA LEU A 82 -18.27 8.80 -8.10
C LEU A 82 -19.70 8.67 -8.65
N LEU A 83 -20.34 7.53 -8.40
CA LEU A 83 -21.69 7.33 -8.90
C LEU A 83 -22.72 7.69 -7.82
N PRO A 84 -23.83 8.20 -8.25
CA PRO A 84 -24.86 8.53 -7.28
C PRO A 84 -25.56 7.29 -6.90
N SER A 85 -25.63 6.75 -6.06
CA SER A 85 -26.30 5.73 -5.76
C SER A 85 -26.51 4.77 -5.20
N ASP A 86 -26.62 4.23 -4.95
CA ASP A 86 -27.43 3.46 -4.65
C ASP A 86 -27.24 2.24 -4.25
N ASN A 87 -26.82 1.95 -3.59
CA ASN A 87 -26.93 0.89 -3.07
C ASN A 87 -26.66 -0.32 -3.37
N GLU A 88 -26.63 -0.81 -3.61
CA GLU A 88 -26.42 -1.89 -3.98
C GLU A 88 -25.72 -2.81 -3.26
N GLU A 89 -25.98 -3.67 -2.89
CA GLU A 89 -25.41 -4.62 -2.27
C GLU A 89 -24.46 -5.30 -3.06
N SER A 90 -23.31 -5.05 -3.20
CA SER A 90 -22.38 -5.81 -3.93
C SER A 90 -21.67 -6.73 -2.97
N GLU A 91 -21.23 -7.83 -3.45
CA GLU A 91 -20.54 -8.77 -2.62
C GLU A 91 -19.08 -8.36 -2.43
N GLU A 92 -18.69 -7.26 -3.02
CA GLU A 92 -17.31 -6.84 -2.91
C GLU A 92 -17.04 -6.12 -1.62
N ILE A 93 -15.77 -6.04 -1.25
CA ILE A 93 -15.39 -5.41 -0.01
C ILE A 93 -15.78 -3.96 -0.01
N SER A 94 -16.38 -3.50 1.06
CA SER A 94 -16.72 -2.10 1.20
C SER A 94 -15.48 -1.31 1.61
N GLU A 95 -15.55 -0.01 1.44
CA GLU A 95 -14.46 0.85 1.84
C GLU A 95 -14.20 0.73 3.33
N GLU A 96 -15.25 0.63 4.12
CA GLU A 96 -15.08 0.51 5.57
C GLU A 96 -14.36 -0.78 5.94
N GLU A 97 -14.70 -1.86 5.26
CA GLU A 97 -14.06 -3.13 5.54
C GLU A 97 -12.57 -3.09 5.16
N LEU A 98 -12.27 -2.47 4.04
CA LEU A 98 -10.88 -2.36 3.61
C LEU A 98 -10.08 -1.49 4.57
N LEU A 99 -10.66 -0.38 5.03
CA LEU A 99 -9.99 0.47 6.00
C LEU A 99 -9.73 -0.29 7.29
N ARG A 100 -10.67 -1.12 7.71
CA ARG A 100 -10.48 -1.92 8.90
C ARG A 100 -9.28 -2.85 8.75
N ARG A 101 -9.15 -3.46 7.58
CA ARG A 101 -8.02 -4.35 7.32
C ARG A 101 -6.71 -3.58 7.32
N ILE A 102 -6.71 -2.38 6.80
CA ILE A 102 -5.49 -1.57 6.79
C ILE A 102 -5.08 -1.22 8.21
N ILE A 103 -6.05 -0.85 9.05
CA ILE A 103 -5.75 -0.51 10.43
C ILE A 103 -5.20 -1.71 11.18
N GLU A 104 -5.81 -2.87 10.98
CA GLU A 104 -5.33 -4.09 11.62
C GLU A 104 -3.94 -4.46 11.16
N TYR A 105 -3.68 -4.29 9.87
CA TYR A 105 -2.35 -4.59 9.36
C TYR A 105 -1.30 -3.64 9.95
N LYS A 106 -1.66 -2.38 10.09
CA LYS A 106 -0.73 -1.42 10.66
C LYS A 106 -0.39 -1.79 12.09
N LYS A 107 -1.37 -2.20 12.87
CA LYS A 107 -1.12 -2.64 14.23
C LYS A 107 -0.24 -3.87 14.28
N TYR A 108 -0.54 -4.83 13.41
CA TYR A 108 0.26 -6.04 13.32
C TYR A 108 1.71 -5.71 12.99
N LYS A 109 1.91 -4.81 12.06
CA LYS A 109 3.25 -4.45 11.63
C LYS A 109 4.03 -3.77 12.74
N GLU A 110 3.37 -2.93 13.52
CA GLU A 110 4.01 -2.26 14.64
C GLU A 110 4.43 -3.26 15.72
N ILE A 111 3.58 -4.23 16.00
CA ILE A 111 3.90 -5.26 16.97
C ILE A 111 5.07 -6.10 16.49
N THR A 112 5.04 -6.49 15.23
CA THR A 112 6.12 -7.29 14.65
C THR A 112 7.45 -6.54 14.72
N LYS A 113 7.41 -5.26 14.44
CA LYS A 113 8.62 -4.45 14.48
C LYS A 113 9.18 -4.38 15.89
N THR A 114 8.32 -4.24 16.88
CA THR A 114 8.75 -4.20 18.27
C THR A 114 9.36 -5.52 18.70
N LEU A 115 8.71 -6.63 18.34
CA LEU A 115 9.22 -7.95 18.69
C LEU A 115 10.57 -8.21 18.03
N LYS A 116 10.73 -7.80 16.79
CA LYS A 116 11.99 -7.97 16.09
C LYS A 116 13.08 -7.17 16.75
N SER A 117 12.78 -5.96 17.17
CA SER A 117 13.74 -5.12 17.84
C SER A 117 14.18 -5.75 19.15
N MET A 118 13.24 -6.30 19.92
CA MET A 118 13.56 -6.96 21.17
C MET A 118 14.39 -8.20 20.95
N TYR A 119 14.08 -8.95 19.91
CA TYR A 119 14.84 -10.16 19.60
C TYR A 119 16.28 -9.81 19.22
N GLU A 120 16.47 -8.80 18.41
CA GLU A 120 17.80 -8.40 18.00
C GLU A 120 18.61 -7.89 19.18
N GLU A 121 17.96 -7.17 20.08
CA GLU A 121 18.62 -6.68 21.26
C GLU A 121 19.09 -7.83 22.15
N ASN A 122 18.25 -8.84 22.31
CA ASN A 122 18.65 -10.01 23.10
C ASN A 122 19.74 -10.80 22.43
N SER A 123 19.71 -10.87 21.10
CA SER A 123 20.73 -11.61 20.38
C SER A 123 22.11 -11.01 20.54
N VAL A 124 22.18 -9.70 20.62
CA VAL A 124 23.46 -9.02 20.73
C VAL A 124 24.12 -9.31 22.06
N ARG A 125 23.35 -9.67 23.07
CA ARG A 125 23.90 -9.94 24.38
C ARG A 125 24.62 -11.28 24.47
N PHE A 126 24.46 -12.12 23.52
CA PHE A 126 25.15 -13.39 23.47
C PHE A 126 26.18 -13.36 22.36
#